data_2aac1377d97b2c4d506cf7e7054f43ec
#
_entry.id   2aac1377d97b2c4d506cf7e7054f43ec
#
_cell.length_a   1.000
_cell.length_b   1.000
_cell.length_c   1.000
_cell.angle_alpha   90.00
_cell.angle_beta   90.00
_cell.angle_gamma   90.00
#
_symmetry.space_group_name_H-M   'P 1'
#
loop_
_entity.id
_entity.type
_entity.pdbx_description
1 polymer ?
#
loop_
_entity_poly.entity_id
_entity_poly.type
_entity_poly.pdbx_seq_one_letter_code
_entity_poly.pdbx_strand_id
1 'polypeptide(L)'
;MILVSRRFFHSFSKLDIETQNSEVRIHRPFGNLTGLKSHQYRQLERLYRRKVPLALLLTPELARQLAEISRSLHRQVGVLLDRQGVVSHVLVGDAKGLVIPPLPRERGAKGRLKGLRLIHTHLDSSILTRDDLMDLALLRLDAVAAVTACADGQAGAMQVAHLLPRPLDGHNWGIIEASHPGALNLDFAALVASLEEELAQVETAGEEGRGRERAILIGVTGNNYAAAEDSMEELCELARSAGLEVAATLIQRRSRFDPRFLMGKGRLSELVIQALQQGADLLVFDAELSPSQVRSITDFTELKVLDRTQLILDLFAQRARSREGKLQVEMAQVNYLLPRLVGKGDALSRLMGGIGGRGPGESKLEMDRRRLRDRLHRLRQELAGVGAERRERRQSRRRQGLPILSIIGYTNAGKSTLFNALTRAAVLCEDRLFATLDPTSRRLRFPREREVIITDTVGFIKNLPKNLLEAFKATLEELAEADLLINVVDLSNPRFVEQMAAVEDILGSLNLQDKPLLKVFNKADRVDRNLAAAQCRIHHGVAISAIDPGSLPPLIARLENQVESFFSVAGRTDLGKLQREL
;
A
#
# COMPACT_ATOMS: atom_id res chain seq x y z
N MET A 1 6.82 -7.59 16.68
CA MET A 1 6.50 -8.97 16.29
C MET A 1 6.00 -8.97 14.86
N ILE A 2 6.91 -8.58 13.94
CA ILE A 2 6.71 -8.37 12.47
C ILE A 2 7.27 -9.61 11.72
N LEU A 3 7.25 -10.79 12.35
CA LEU A 3 7.99 -11.97 11.89
C LEU A 3 7.28 -12.86 10.87
N VAL A 4 6.00 -12.66 10.59
CA VAL A 4 5.28 -13.52 9.63
C VAL A 4 5.45 -13.02 8.19
N SER A 5 5.48 -11.72 7.97
CA SER A 5 5.72 -11.14 6.63
C SER A 5 7.18 -11.31 6.17
N ARG A 6 8.15 -11.24 7.09
CA ARG A 6 9.57 -11.48 6.76
C ARG A 6 9.89 -12.95 6.44
N ARG A 7 9.20 -13.93 7.03
CA ARG A 7 9.46 -15.35 6.74
C ARG A 7 9.05 -15.78 5.33
N PHE A 8 8.03 -15.16 4.74
CA PHE A 8 7.64 -15.45 3.35
C PHE A 8 8.59 -14.85 2.32
N PHE A 9 9.23 -13.70 2.64
CA PHE A 9 10.20 -13.07 1.72
C PHE A 9 11.65 -13.51 1.93
N HIS A 10 12.03 -13.99 3.12
CA HIS A 10 13.42 -14.39 3.44
C HIS A 10 13.78 -15.83 3.05
N SER A 11 12.81 -16.69 2.77
CA SER A 11 13.09 -18.06 2.30
C SER A 11 13.51 -18.14 0.83
N PHE A 12 13.55 -17.01 0.10
CA PHE A 12 13.85 -16.97 -1.33
C PHE A 12 15.23 -16.38 -1.68
N SER A 13 16.09 -16.08 -0.69
CA SER A 13 17.33 -15.35 -0.94
C SER A 13 18.64 -16.14 -0.79
N LYS A 14 18.58 -17.46 -0.67
CA LYS A 14 19.81 -18.27 -0.65
C LYS A 14 19.64 -19.52 -1.51
N LEU A 15 19.90 -19.39 -2.78
CA LEU A 15 20.51 -20.42 -3.64
C LEU A 15 20.79 -19.83 -5.03
N ASP A 16 22.03 -20.03 -5.45
CA ASP A 16 22.54 -20.00 -6.82
C ASP A 16 22.80 -18.66 -7.51
N ILE A 17 23.93 -18.08 -7.17
CA ILE A 17 24.74 -17.32 -8.12
C ILE A 17 26.03 -18.12 -8.33
N GLU A 18 26.00 -18.98 -9.34
CA GLU A 18 27.20 -19.44 -10.05
C GLU A 18 26.74 -20.07 -11.37
N THR A 19 26.61 -19.26 -12.39
CA THR A 19 26.90 -19.65 -13.78
C THR A 19 27.26 -18.39 -14.53
N GLN A 20 28.53 -18.08 -14.55
CA GLN A 20 29.12 -17.17 -15.52
C GLN A 20 28.99 -17.82 -16.89
N ASN A 21 28.02 -17.35 -17.68
CA ASN A 21 28.13 -17.45 -19.12
C ASN A 21 28.62 -16.11 -19.64
N SER A 22 29.79 -16.10 -20.21
CA SER A 22 30.35 -15.01 -21.02
C SER A 22 29.49 -14.83 -22.28
N GLU A 23 28.31 -14.25 -22.15
CA GLU A 23 27.58 -13.71 -23.28
C GLU A 23 28.32 -12.48 -23.78
N VAL A 24 28.73 -12.53 -25.04
CA VAL A 24 29.23 -11.40 -25.81
C VAL A 24 28.22 -10.28 -25.68
N ARG A 25 28.51 -9.29 -24.82
CA ARG A 25 27.66 -8.09 -24.67
C ARG A 25 27.62 -7.39 -26.02
N ILE A 26 26.52 -7.55 -26.75
CA ILE A 26 26.28 -6.81 -27.98
C ILE A 26 26.02 -5.35 -27.56
N HIS A 27 27.05 -4.52 -27.64
CA HIS A 27 27.00 -3.09 -27.36
C HIS A 27 26.24 -2.38 -28.47
N ARG A 28 24.90 -2.30 -28.34
CA ARG A 28 24.02 -1.56 -29.28
C ARG A 28 23.53 -0.28 -28.63
N PRO A 29 23.58 0.86 -29.34
CA PRO A 29 22.96 2.09 -28.90
C PRO A 29 21.47 1.88 -28.63
N PHE A 30 20.94 2.55 -27.60
CA PHE A 30 19.55 2.46 -27.17
C PHE A 30 18.81 3.78 -27.43
N GLY A 31 17.52 3.71 -27.75
CA GLY A 31 16.64 4.86 -27.89
C GLY A 31 16.18 5.11 -29.32
N ASN A 32 16.10 6.38 -29.75
CA ASN A 32 15.60 6.76 -31.07
C ASN A 32 16.67 6.61 -32.15
N LEU A 33 16.75 5.42 -32.73
CA LEU A 33 17.71 5.10 -33.81
C LEU A 33 17.13 5.22 -35.20
N THR A 34 15.87 5.61 -35.34
CA THR A 34 15.18 5.70 -36.67
C THR A 34 15.82 6.76 -37.56
N GLY A 35 16.13 6.41 -38.82
CA GLY A 35 16.69 7.32 -39.79
C GLY A 35 18.19 7.63 -39.66
N LEU A 36 18.92 6.91 -38.79
CA LEU A 36 20.36 7.05 -38.68
C LEU A 36 21.07 6.44 -39.89
N LYS A 37 22.06 7.18 -40.44
CA LYS A 37 22.95 6.69 -41.50
C LYS A 37 23.99 5.73 -40.91
N SER A 38 24.51 4.78 -41.70
CA SER A 38 25.46 3.76 -41.22
C SER A 38 26.73 4.34 -40.57
N HIS A 39 27.21 5.51 -41.04
CA HIS A 39 28.39 6.15 -40.44
C HIS A 39 28.06 6.75 -39.06
N GLN A 40 26.85 7.31 -38.85
CA GLN A 40 26.37 7.86 -37.59
C GLN A 40 26.20 6.75 -36.55
N TYR A 41 25.64 5.61 -36.96
CA TYR A 41 25.54 4.44 -36.11
C TYR A 41 26.91 3.95 -35.63
N ARG A 42 27.90 3.85 -36.54
CA ARG A 42 29.30 3.51 -36.19
C ARG A 42 29.95 4.53 -35.27
N GLN A 43 29.61 5.80 -35.36
CA GLN A 43 30.11 6.83 -34.41
C GLN A 43 29.59 6.57 -33.00
N LEU A 44 28.30 6.22 -32.84
CA LEU A 44 27.72 5.85 -31.56
C LEU A 44 28.35 4.58 -31.00
N GLU A 45 28.58 3.54 -31.82
CA GLU A 45 29.25 2.31 -31.37
C GLU A 45 30.70 2.55 -30.90
N ARG A 46 31.40 3.50 -31.48
CA ARG A 46 32.75 3.86 -31.04
C ARG A 46 32.81 4.43 -29.62
N LEU A 47 31.73 5.00 -29.10
CA LEU A 47 31.65 5.50 -27.73
C LEU A 47 31.83 4.39 -26.71
N TYR A 48 31.40 3.16 -26.98
CA TYR A 48 31.62 2.01 -26.08
C TYR A 48 33.10 1.66 -25.83
N ARG A 49 34.00 2.09 -26.74
CA ARG A 49 35.45 1.87 -26.60
C ARG A 49 36.13 2.93 -25.74
N ARG A 50 35.38 3.94 -25.29
CA ARG A 50 35.92 5.01 -24.45
C ARG A 50 36.00 4.57 -23.01
N LYS A 51 37.08 4.99 -22.35
CA LYS A 51 37.29 4.80 -20.91
C LYS A 51 37.65 6.14 -20.31
N VAL A 52 36.97 6.51 -19.23
CA VAL A 52 37.20 7.74 -18.47
C VAL A 52 38.02 7.40 -17.22
N PRO A 53 39.09 8.15 -16.88
CA PRO A 53 39.82 7.97 -15.62
C PRO A 53 38.88 8.06 -14.40
N LEU A 54 39.17 7.30 -13.34
CA LEU A 54 38.29 7.18 -12.15
C LEU A 54 38.06 8.51 -11.45
N ALA A 55 39.11 9.34 -11.38
CA ALA A 55 39.04 10.66 -10.73
C ALA A 55 38.22 11.68 -11.53
N LEU A 56 37.97 11.45 -12.82
CA LEU A 56 37.23 12.37 -13.67
C LEU A 56 35.78 11.95 -13.85
N LEU A 57 34.86 12.91 -13.83
CA LEU A 57 33.47 12.66 -14.20
C LEU A 57 33.37 12.31 -15.70
N LEU A 58 34.03 13.09 -16.56
CA LEU A 58 34.17 12.88 -17.99
C LEU A 58 35.49 13.49 -18.48
N THR A 59 35.91 13.11 -19.68
CA THR A 59 37.06 13.76 -20.35
C THR A 59 36.59 14.82 -21.33
N PRO A 60 37.35 15.90 -21.56
CA PRO A 60 37.01 16.92 -22.57
C PRO A 60 36.81 16.32 -23.99
N GLU A 61 37.57 15.28 -24.32
CA GLU A 61 37.45 14.58 -25.61
C GLU A 61 36.12 13.83 -25.75
N LEU A 62 35.64 13.19 -24.67
CA LEU A 62 34.34 12.52 -24.65
C LEU A 62 33.22 13.55 -24.78
N ALA A 63 33.29 14.66 -24.04
CA ALA A 63 32.32 15.73 -24.11
C ALA A 63 32.20 16.32 -25.52
N ARG A 64 33.34 16.60 -26.16
CA ARG A 64 33.40 17.08 -27.54
C ARG A 64 32.78 16.07 -28.51
N GLN A 65 33.12 14.79 -28.41
CA GLN A 65 32.54 13.77 -29.28
C GLN A 65 31.02 13.64 -29.11
N LEU A 66 30.52 13.70 -27.89
CA LEU A 66 29.08 13.69 -27.62
C LEU A 66 28.41 14.91 -28.27
N ALA A 67 28.99 16.11 -28.14
CA ALA A 67 28.48 17.34 -28.73
C ALA A 67 28.47 17.28 -30.28
N GLU A 68 29.56 16.83 -30.90
CA GLU A 68 29.68 16.65 -32.35
C GLU A 68 28.62 15.68 -32.89
N ILE A 69 28.46 14.49 -32.24
CA ILE A 69 27.47 13.49 -32.64
C ILE A 69 26.05 14.04 -32.43
N SER A 70 25.77 14.67 -31.28
CA SER A 70 24.47 15.26 -30.97
C SER A 70 24.05 16.30 -32.02
N ARG A 71 24.94 17.18 -32.44
CA ARG A 71 24.69 18.16 -33.50
C ARG A 71 24.47 17.50 -34.85
N SER A 72 25.28 16.50 -35.20
CA SER A 72 25.13 15.79 -36.49
C SER A 72 23.80 15.03 -36.57
N LEU A 73 23.25 14.58 -35.43
CA LEU A 73 21.98 13.85 -35.35
C LEU A 73 20.78 14.77 -35.11
N HIS A 74 20.99 16.01 -34.67
CA HIS A 74 19.95 16.92 -34.16
C HIS A 74 19.13 16.27 -33.06
N ARG A 75 19.80 15.48 -32.18
CA ARG A 75 19.21 14.72 -31.07
C ARG A 75 20.12 14.79 -29.87
N GLN A 76 19.53 14.68 -28.67
CA GLN A 76 20.31 14.47 -27.47
C GLN A 76 20.99 13.11 -27.52
N VAL A 77 22.25 13.05 -27.11
CA VAL A 77 23.06 11.85 -27.03
C VAL A 77 23.64 11.76 -25.63
N GLY A 78 23.58 10.58 -25.04
CA GLY A 78 24.11 10.36 -23.70
C GLY A 78 24.85 9.03 -23.58
N VAL A 79 25.64 8.93 -22.52
CA VAL A 79 26.33 7.69 -22.13
C VAL A 79 26.12 7.45 -20.64
N LEU A 80 25.89 6.18 -20.28
CA LEU A 80 26.01 5.72 -18.90
C LEU A 80 27.40 5.11 -18.72
N LEU A 81 28.11 5.62 -17.75
CA LEU A 81 29.45 5.14 -17.35
C LEU A 81 29.36 4.47 -15.99
N ASP A 82 30.04 3.33 -15.86
CA ASP A 82 30.22 2.69 -14.56
C ASP A 82 31.33 3.38 -13.74
N ARG A 83 31.53 2.91 -12.50
CA ARG A 83 32.59 3.45 -11.63
C ARG A 83 34.01 3.13 -12.11
N GLN A 84 34.16 2.14 -13.00
CA GLN A 84 35.44 1.86 -13.66
C GLN A 84 35.71 2.76 -14.86
N GLY A 85 34.76 3.68 -15.15
CA GLY A 85 34.84 4.61 -16.26
C GLY A 85 34.55 4.00 -17.61
N VAL A 86 33.98 2.79 -17.65
CA VAL A 86 33.60 2.10 -18.89
C VAL A 86 32.18 2.48 -19.31
N VAL A 87 31.98 2.72 -20.60
CA VAL A 87 30.65 3.04 -21.15
C VAL A 87 29.79 1.78 -21.16
N SER A 88 28.77 1.74 -20.32
CA SER A 88 27.82 0.63 -20.21
C SER A 88 26.69 0.73 -21.23
N HIS A 89 26.21 1.95 -21.51
CA HIS A 89 25.12 2.23 -22.46
C HIS A 89 25.39 3.52 -23.22
N VAL A 90 25.05 3.50 -24.51
CA VAL A 90 24.99 4.70 -25.37
C VAL A 90 23.52 4.97 -25.68
N LEU A 91 23.07 6.18 -25.41
CA LEU A 91 21.68 6.59 -25.44
C LEU A 91 21.45 7.63 -26.52
N VAL A 92 20.36 7.50 -27.28
CA VAL A 92 19.96 8.45 -28.31
C VAL A 92 18.51 8.85 -28.04
N GLY A 93 18.30 10.13 -27.75
CA GLY A 93 16.99 10.70 -27.49
C GLY A 93 16.34 11.32 -28.72
N ASP A 94 15.53 12.33 -28.47
CA ASP A 94 15.06 13.29 -29.47
C ASP A 94 15.72 14.67 -29.25
N ALA A 95 15.14 15.74 -29.79
CA ALA A 95 15.70 17.08 -29.60
C ALA A 95 15.49 17.65 -28.19
N LYS A 96 14.57 17.06 -27.37
CA LYS A 96 14.12 17.62 -26.11
C LYS A 96 14.38 16.72 -24.90
N GLY A 97 14.66 15.44 -25.12
CA GLY A 97 14.82 14.50 -24.01
C GLY A 97 15.53 13.22 -24.40
N LEU A 98 15.98 12.52 -23.38
CA LEU A 98 16.71 11.26 -23.47
C LEU A 98 15.89 10.16 -22.77
N VAL A 99 15.92 8.95 -23.30
CA VAL A 99 15.25 7.80 -22.68
C VAL A 99 16.31 6.86 -22.12
N ILE A 100 16.27 6.63 -20.82
CA ILE A 100 17.16 5.67 -20.15
C ILE A 100 16.53 4.28 -20.22
N PRO A 101 17.29 3.22 -20.59
CA PRO A 101 16.79 1.85 -20.59
C PRO A 101 16.47 1.37 -19.17
N PRO A 102 15.62 0.34 -19.02
CA PRO A 102 15.42 -0.29 -17.72
C PRO A 102 16.75 -0.84 -17.20
N LEU A 103 17.28 -0.22 -16.16
CA LEU A 103 18.53 -0.66 -15.54
C LEU A 103 18.28 -1.84 -14.59
N PRO A 104 19.17 -2.85 -14.52
CA PRO A 104 19.03 -3.96 -13.58
C PRO A 104 18.92 -3.47 -12.14
N ARG A 105 17.97 -4.02 -11.39
CA ARG A 105 17.82 -3.72 -9.95
C ARG A 105 18.74 -4.63 -9.17
N GLU A 106 19.69 -4.07 -8.45
CA GLU A 106 20.45 -4.82 -7.44
C GLU A 106 19.57 -4.95 -6.18
N ARG A 107 19.22 -6.21 -5.87
CA ARG A 107 18.45 -6.52 -4.66
C ARG A 107 19.36 -6.40 -3.44
N GLY A 108 19.08 -5.45 -2.56
CA GLY A 108 19.65 -5.44 -1.20
C GLY A 108 20.41 -4.20 -0.78
N ALA A 109 20.61 -3.23 -1.62
CA ALA A 109 21.30 -2.00 -1.26
C ALA A 109 20.30 -0.84 -1.09
N LYS A 110 19.49 -0.85 -0.03
CA LYS A 110 18.85 0.40 0.41
C LYS A 110 20.00 1.40 0.66
N GLY A 111 19.83 2.64 0.19
CA GLY A 111 20.77 3.72 0.49
C GLY A 111 22.00 3.85 -0.42
N ARG A 112 22.40 2.84 -1.16
CA ARG A 112 23.57 2.92 -2.05
C ARG A 112 23.24 3.62 -3.36
N LEU A 113 24.24 4.32 -3.90
CA LEU A 113 24.18 4.84 -5.26
C LEU A 113 24.26 3.68 -6.27
N LYS A 114 23.77 3.93 -7.49
CA LYS A 114 23.64 2.89 -8.55
C LYS A 114 24.98 2.42 -9.11
N GLY A 115 26.04 3.16 -8.86
CA GLY A 115 27.34 2.89 -9.47
C GLY A 115 27.40 3.30 -10.94
N LEU A 116 26.48 4.13 -11.40
CA LEU A 116 26.40 4.65 -12.76
C LEU A 116 26.29 6.17 -12.74
N ARG A 117 26.97 6.85 -13.68
CA ARG A 117 26.80 8.26 -13.97
C ARG A 117 26.31 8.48 -15.37
N LEU A 118 25.35 9.39 -15.55
CA LEU A 118 24.81 9.77 -16.86
C LEU A 118 25.49 11.06 -17.32
N ILE A 119 26.01 11.04 -18.53
CA ILE A 119 26.51 12.23 -19.23
C ILE A 119 25.73 12.36 -20.51
N HIS A 120 25.09 13.49 -20.75
CA HIS A 120 24.30 13.71 -21.93
C HIS A 120 24.42 15.15 -22.45
N THR A 121 23.92 15.37 -23.65
CA THR A 121 24.01 16.65 -24.33
C THR A 121 22.66 17.31 -24.44
N HIS A 122 22.64 18.66 -24.33
CA HIS A 122 21.52 19.51 -24.70
C HIS A 122 21.84 20.27 -25.97
N LEU A 123 20.87 20.39 -26.89
CA LEU A 123 21.01 21.09 -28.18
C LEU A 123 20.74 22.59 -28.07
N ASP A 124 20.12 23.03 -27.03
CA ASP A 124 19.88 24.42 -26.65
C ASP A 124 20.80 24.82 -25.50
N SER A 125 20.67 26.06 -25.04
CA SER A 125 21.41 26.56 -23.87
C SER A 125 20.81 26.13 -22.56
N SER A 126 19.87 25.18 -22.57
CA SER A 126 19.30 24.64 -21.34
C SER A 126 20.36 23.85 -20.58
N ILE A 127 20.37 24.07 -19.30
CA ILE A 127 21.13 23.35 -18.29
C ILE A 127 20.32 22.15 -17.83
N LEU A 128 20.74 21.45 -16.78
CA LEU A 128 20.00 20.34 -16.19
C LEU A 128 18.52 20.66 -16.06
N THR A 129 17.70 19.84 -16.68
CA THR A 129 16.24 19.96 -16.61
C THR A 129 15.70 19.28 -15.35
N ARG A 130 14.43 19.53 -15.05
CA ARG A 130 13.75 18.83 -13.97
C ARG A 130 13.70 17.30 -14.21
N ASP A 131 13.58 16.87 -15.46
CA ASP A 131 13.57 15.45 -15.82
C ASP A 131 14.93 14.79 -15.54
N ASP A 132 16.04 15.49 -15.81
CA ASP A 132 17.39 15.00 -15.48
C ASP A 132 17.60 14.83 -13.97
N LEU A 133 17.12 15.80 -13.18
CA LEU A 133 17.19 15.73 -11.70
C LEU A 133 16.27 14.63 -11.16
N MET A 134 15.16 14.38 -11.83
CA MET A 134 14.28 13.24 -11.50
C MET A 134 14.96 11.91 -11.81
N ASP A 135 15.61 11.78 -12.97
CA ASP A 135 16.35 10.56 -13.32
C ASP A 135 17.51 10.31 -12.35
N LEU A 136 18.23 11.36 -11.94
CA LEU A 136 19.23 11.27 -10.87
C LEU A 136 18.65 10.68 -9.58
N ALA A 137 17.51 11.22 -9.13
CA ALA A 137 16.89 10.83 -7.87
C ALA A 137 16.24 9.44 -7.94
N LEU A 138 15.48 9.17 -9.00
CA LEU A 138 14.72 7.92 -9.18
C LEU A 138 15.63 6.72 -9.44
N LEU A 139 16.71 6.91 -10.21
CA LEU A 139 17.66 5.85 -10.53
C LEU A 139 18.84 5.81 -9.55
N ARG A 140 18.90 6.75 -8.59
CA ARG A 140 20.00 6.90 -7.62
C ARG A 140 21.36 6.90 -8.29
N LEU A 141 21.46 7.60 -9.43
CA LEU A 141 22.73 7.72 -10.16
C LEU A 141 23.79 8.37 -9.30
N ASP A 142 25.05 8.01 -9.53
CA ASP A 142 26.18 8.65 -8.86
C ASP A 142 26.26 10.15 -9.20
N ALA A 143 25.98 10.49 -10.47
CA ALA A 143 25.82 11.86 -10.95
C ALA A 143 25.06 11.89 -12.29
N VAL A 144 24.49 13.05 -12.61
CA VAL A 144 23.99 13.38 -13.96
C VAL A 144 24.69 14.67 -14.42
N ALA A 145 25.26 14.65 -15.61
CA ALA A 145 25.90 15.80 -16.23
C ALA A 145 25.25 16.15 -17.58
N ALA A 146 24.79 17.38 -17.70
CA ALA A 146 24.31 17.95 -18.97
C ALA A 146 25.38 18.86 -19.57
N VAL A 147 25.74 18.61 -20.83
CA VAL A 147 26.72 19.37 -21.59
C VAL A 147 26.03 20.07 -22.76
N THR A 148 26.17 21.37 -22.87
CA THR A 148 25.64 22.11 -24.02
C THR A 148 26.43 21.76 -25.28
N ALA A 149 25.75 21.24 -26.31
CA ALA A 149 26.34 21.09 -27.64
C ALA A 149 26.20 22.40 -28.42
N CYS A 150 27.28 23.14 -28.58
CA CYS A 150 27.29 24.41 -29.32
C CYS A 150 27.02 24.22 -30.83
N ALA A 151 26.60 25.28 -31.53
CA ALA A 151 26.26 25.22 -32.95
C ALA A 151 27.44 24.77 -33.85
N ASP A 152 28.67 25.06 -33.41
CA ASP A 152 29.92 24.65 -34.07
C ASP A 152 30.34 23.20 -33.74
N GLY A 153 29.53 22.49 -32.95
CA GLY A 153 29.81 21.12 -32.50
C GLY A 153 30.74 21.00 -31.29
N GLN A 154 31.19 22.14 -30.72
CA GLN A 154 32.01 22.13 -29.51
C GLN A 154 31.14 21.88 -28.26
N ALA A 155 31.77 21.35 -27.22
CA ALA A 155 31.16 21.22 -25.90
C ALA A 155 31.23 22.59 -25.17
N GLY A 156 30.09 23.15 -24.85
CA GLY A 156 29.95 24.42 -24.13
C GLY A 156 29.85 24.24 -22.61
N ALA A 157 29.02 25.09 -21.99
CA ALA A 157 28.75 25.04 -20.58
C ALA A 157 28.17 23.68 -20.13
N MET A 158 28.47 23.30 -18.90
CA MET A 158 27.94 22.07 -18.31
C MET A 158 27.49 22.29 -16.88
N GLN A 159 26.53 21.50 -16.46
CA GLN A 159 26.13 21.34 -15.06
C GLN A 159 26.16 19.88 -14.68
N VAL A 160 26.55 19.63 -13.44
CA VAL A 160 26.61 18.30 -12.83
C VAL A 160 25.72 18.31 -11.59
N ALA A 161 24.79 17.39 -11.50
CA ALA A 161 24.01 17.15 -10.30
C ALA A 161 24.42 15.84 -9.64
N HIS A 162 24.45 15.83 -8.32
CA HIS A 162 24.62 14.64 -7.48
C HIS A 162 23.62 14.65 -6.33
N LEU A 163 23.30 13.48 -5.79
CA LEU A 163 22.41 13.38 -4.62
C LEU A 163 23.10 13.94 -3.38
N LEU A 164 22.30 14.53 -2.48
CA LEU A 164 22.73 14.94 -1.15
C LEU A 164 22.21 13.93 -0.12
N PRO A 165 23.03 13.50 0.85
CA PRO A 165 22.61 12.61 1.93
C PRO A 165 21.52 13.22 2.83
N ARG A 166 21.56 14.54 2.99
CA ARG A 166 20.53 15.33 3.68
C ARG A 166 20.06 16.47 2.79
N PRO A 167 18.74 16.77 2.77
CA PRO A 167 18.25 17.91 2.01
C PRO A 167 18.91 19.22 2.45
N LEU A 168 19.32 20.03 1.47
CA LEU A 168 19.78 21.39 1.67
C LEU A 168 18.81 22.33 0.96
N ASP A 169 18.27 23.33 1.65
CA ASP A 169 17.28 24.29 1.11
C ASP A 169 16.07 23.62 0.41
N GLY A 170 15.64 22.47 0.91
CA GLY A 170 14.51 21.71 0.33
C GLY A 170 14.86 20.89 -0.91
N HIS A 171 16.12 20.82 -1.32
CA HIS A 171 16.61 20.03 -2.44
C HIS A 171 17.44 18.83 -1.97
N ASN A 172 17.28 17.68 -2.65
CA ASN A 172 18.07 16.47 -2.38
C ASN A 172 19.27 16.31 -3.32
N TRP A 173 19.61 17.35 -4.05
CA TRP A 173 20.73 17.34 -4.98
C TRP A 173 21.55 18.61 -4.86
N GLY A 174 22.87 18.47 -5.02
CA GLY A 174 23.81 19.56 -5.25
C GLY A 174 24.04 19.74 -6.74
N ILE A 175 24.26 20.98 -7.18
CA ILE A 175 24.59 21.32 -8.57
C ILE A 175 25.96 21.97 -8.60
N ILE A 176 26.83 21.50 -9.51
CA ILE A 176 28.15 22.04 -9.80
C ILE A 176 28.14 22.55 -11.23
N GLU A 177 28.54 23.79 -11.43
CA GLU A 177 28.57 24.43 -12.75
C GLU A 177 29.99 24.57 -13.28
N ALA A 178 30.16 24.42 -14.58
CA ALA A 178 31.42 24.70 -15.26
C ALA A 178 31.16 25.38 -16.61
N SER A 179 31.98 26.37 -16.97
CA SER A 179 31.90 27.09 -18.24
C SER A 179 32.16 26.19 -19.47
N HIS A 180 32.95 25.14 -19.27
CA HIS A 180 33.23 24.10 -20.24
C HIS A 180 33.76 22.83 -19.51
N PRO A 181 33.72 21.65 -20.13
CA PRO A 181 34.14 20.40 -19.47
C PRO A 181 35.57 20.39 -18.92
N GLY A 182 36.49 21.12 -19.54
CA GLY A 182 37.88 21.23 -19.07
C GLY A 182 38.06 22.17 -17.87
N ALA A 183 37.08 22.98 -17.52
CA ALA A 183 37.09 23.84 -16.33
C ALA A 183 36.50 23.16 -15.08
N LEU A 184 35.96 21.95 -15.23
CA LEU A 184 35.42 21.20 -14.11
C LEU A 184 36.55 20.72 -13.18
N ASN A 185 36.68 21.37 -12.03
CA ASN A 185 37.61 20.94 -10.98
C ASN A 185 36.89 20.06 -9.96
N LEU A 186 36.76 18.78 -10.25
CA LEU A 186 36.04 17.82 -9.45
C LEU A 186 36.76 16.45 -9.44
N ASP A 187 37.18 16.01 -8.27
CA ASP A 187 37.55 14.61 -8.07
C ASP A 187 36.28 13.78 -7.87
N PHE A 188 35.84 13.15 -8.96
CA PHE A 188 34.60 12.39 -8.97
C PHE A 188 34.66 11.15 -8.07
N ALA A 189 35.82 10.48 -8.01
CA ALA A 189 35.96 9.29 -7.17
C ALA A 189 35.86 9.67 -5.68
N ALA A 190 36.50 10.77 -5.27
CA ALA A 190 36.42 11.28 -3.90
C ALA A 190 34.99 11.73 -3.56
N LEU A 191 34.32 12.43 -4.47
CA LEU A 191 32.90 12.83 -4.28
C LEU A 191 32.00 11.63 -4.03
N VAL A 192 32.07 10.59 -4.89
CA VAL A 192 31.22 9.39 -4.77
C VAL A 192 31.52 8.65 -3.46
N ALA A 193 32.79 8.53 -3.07
CA ALA A 193 33.18 7.86 -1.83
C ALA A 193 32.61 8.58 -0.60
N SER A 194 32.72 9.93 -0.55
CA SER A 194 32.14 10.76 0.52
C SER A 194 30.62 10.63 0.59
N LEU A 195 29.95 10.69 -0.58
CA LEU A 195 28.50 10.56 -0.64
C LEU A 195 28.01 9.18 -0.15
N GLU A 196 28.71 8.10 -0.51
CA GLU A 196 28.35 6.76 -0.04
C GLU A 196 28.59 6.59 1.47
N GLU A 197 29.66 7.14 1.99
CA GLU A 197 29.91 7.11 3.44
C GLU A 197 28.83 7.87 4.21
N GLU A 198 28.51 9.08 3.78
CA GLU A 198 27.47 9.89 4.41
C GLU A 198 26.07 9.26 4.27
N LEU A 199 25.72 8.69 3.11
CA LEU A 199 24.46 7.97 2.89
C LEU A 199 24.36 6.75 3.82
N ALA A 200 25.44 6.00 3.99
CA ALA A 200 25.49 4.85 4.90
C ALA A 200 25.31 5.28 6.36
N GLN A 201 25.91 6.42 6.77
CA GLN A 201 25.74 6.98 8.13
C GLN A 201 24.27 7.42 8.38
N VAL A 202 23.64 8.05 7.40
CA VAL A 202 22.22 8.47 7.51
C VAL A 202 21.31 7.25 7.62
N GLU A 203 21.62 6.15 6.94
CA GLU A 203 20.84 4.90 7.05
C GLU A 203 21.00 4.22 8.41
N THR A 204 22.23 4.05 8.88
CA THR A 204 22.50 3.43 10.19
C THR A 204 21.88 4.25 11.32
N ALA A 205 22.02 5.56 11.30
CA ALA A 205 21.36 6.45 12.27
C ALA A 205 19.83 6.40 12.14
N GLY A 206 19.32 6.15 10.93
CA GLY A 206 17.88 5.98 10.67
C GLY A 206 17.34 4.63 11.13
N GLU A 207 18.09 3.55 11.05
CA GLU A 207 17.65 2.21 11.50
C GLU A 207 17.70 2.06 13.04
N GLU A 208 18.70 2.63 13.71
CA GLU A 208 18.82 2.57 15.17
C GLU A 208 17.81 3.46 15.91
N GLY A 209 17.33 4.54 15.28
CA GLY A 209 16.35 5.48 15.85
C GLY A 209 14.90 5.29 15.37
N ARG A 210 14.63 4.53 14.31
CA ARG A 210 13.31 4.39 13.68
C ARG A 210 12.66 3.07 14.06
N GLY A 211 11.88 3.07 15.13
CA GLY A 211 11.02 1.92 15.48
C GLY A 211 9.83 1.69 14.54
N ARG A 212 9.55 2.60 13.56
CA ARG A 212 8.37 2.56 12.68
C ARG A 212 8.72 2.94 11.25
N GLU A 213 8.11 2.23 10.27
CA GLU A 213 8.20 2.58 8.84
C GLU A 213 7.43 3.90 8.60
N ARG A 214 8.00 4.82 7.80
CA ARG A 214 7.41 6.12 7.45
C ARG A 214 6.68 6.04 6.12
N ALA A 215 5.43 6.49 6.12
CA ALA A 215 4.52 6.39 4.97
C ALA A 215 4.11 7.77 4.44
N ILE A 216 4.03 7.92 3.12
CA ILE A 216 3.25 8.98 2.50
C ILE A 216 1.91 8.39 2.05
N LEU A 217 0.82 9.04 2.47
CA LEU A 217 -0.53 8.64 2.14
C LEU A 217 -1.03 9.45 0.94
N ILE A 218 -1.68 8.76 -0.01
CA ILE A 218 -2.02 9.33 -1.32
C ILE A 218 -3.49 9.08 -1.62
N GLY A 219 -4.26 10.17 -1.77
CA GLY A 219 -5.62 10.18 -2.27
C GLY A 219 -5.67 10.74 -3.70
N VAL A 220 -6.45 10.11 -4.57
CA VAL A 220 -6.75 10.67 -5.89
C VAL A 220 -8.26 10.72 -6.03
N THR A 221 -8.81 11.92 -6.25
CA THR A 221 -10.25 12.15 -6.31
C THR A 221 -10.67 12.84 -7.59
N GLY A 222 -11.93 12.62 -8.00
CA GLY A 222 -12.56 13.34 -9.11
C GLY A 222 -13.05 14.72 -8.67
N ASN A 223 -14.34 14.80 -8.35
CA ASN A 223 -15.02 16.06 -8.06
C ASN A 223 -15.32 16.31 -6.58
N ASN A 224 -15.26 15.28 -5.73
CA ASN A 224 -15.61 15.41 -4.31
C ASN A 224 -14.36 15.45 -3.44
N TYR A 225 -13.82 16.66 -3.24
CA TYR A 225 -12.62 16.87 -2.44
C TYR A 225 -12.87 16.62 -0.94
N ALA A 226 -14.02 17.05 -0.41
CA ALA A 226 -14.37 16.85 1.00
C ALA A 226 -14.43 15.35 1.36
N ALA A 227 -15.06 14.52 0.51
CA ALA A 227 -15.09 13.07 0.72
C ALA A 227 -13.69 12.43 0.64
N ALA A 228 -12.77 13.02 -0.12
CA ALA A 228 -11.39 12.56 -0.19
C ALA A 228 -10.58 12.96 1.04
N GLU A 229 -10.82 14.14 1.61
CA GLU A 229 -10.23 14.55 2.90
C GLU A 229 -10.67 13.60 4.01
N ASP A 230 -11.96 13.31 4.06
CA ASP A 230 -12.54 12.35 5.01
C ASP A 230 -11.92 10.95 4.89
N SER A 231 -11.77 10.47 3.66
CA SER A 231 -11.14 9.16 3.40
C SER A 231 -9.67 9.16 3.80
N MET A 232 -8.98 10.29 3.60
CA MET A 232 -7.59 10.45 3.99
C MET A 232 -7.40 10.46 5.50
N GLU A 233 -8.30 11.10 6.26
CA GLU A 233 -8.27 11.05 7.73
C GLU A 233 -8.42 9.61 8.24
N GLU A 234 -9.37 8.85 7.69
CA GLU A 234 -9.55 7.44 8.01
C GLU A 234 -8.31 6.61 7.63
N LEU A 235 -7.68 6.88 6.47
CA LEU A 235 -6.44 6.23 6.07
C LEU A 235 -5.28 6.56 7.02
N CYS A 236 -5.21 7.79 7.55
CA CYS A 236 -4.24 8.17 8.57
C CYS A 236 -4.41 7.34 9.85
N GLU A 237 -5.65 7.14 10.30
CA GLU A 237 -5.94 6.30 11.47
C GLU A 237 -5.59 4.83 11.22
N LEU A 238 -5.88 4.30 10.01
CA LEU A 238 -5.48 2.97 9.59
C LEU A 238 -3.96 2.79 9.61
N ALA A 239 -3.22 3.75 9.04
CA ALA A 239 -1.76 3.73 8.99
C ALA A 239 -1.15 3.74 10.40
N ARG A 240 -1.63 4.64 11.28
CA ARG A 240 -1.19 4.69 12.69
C ARG A 240 -1.51 3.39 13.43
N SER A 241 -2.70 2.82 13.20
CA SER A 241 -3.11 1.54 13.79
C SER A 241 -2.25 0.37 13.32
N ALA A 242 -1.73 0.43 12.09
CA ALA A 242 -0.77 -0.52 11.54
C ALA A 242 0.67 -0.33 12.05
N GLY A 243 0.90 0.72 12.85
CA GLY A 243 2.23 1.04 13.39
C GLY A 243 3.09 1.87 12.44
N LEU A 244 2.52 2.45 11.39
CA LEU A 244 3.22 3.34 10.48
C LEU A 244 3.28 4.77 11.04
N GLU A 245 4.37 5.48 10.75
CA GLU A 245 4.47 6.91 10.94
C GLU A 245 4.04 7.63 9.65
N VAL A 246 3.04 8.51 9.74
CA VAL A 246 2.57 9.28 8.59
C VAL A 246 3.48 10.49 8.39
N ALA A 247 4.34 10.45 7.37
CA ALA A 247 5.26 11.53 7.04
C ALA A 247 4.57 12.69 6.31
N ALA A 248 3.65 12.37 5.40
CA ALA A 248 2.84 13.35 4.69
C ALA A 248 1.55 12.74 4.15
N THR A 249 0.60 13.61 3.82
CA THR A 249 -0.62 13.27 3.09
C THR A 249 -0.69 14.09 1.80
N LEU A 250 -1.15 13.47 0.72
CA LEU A 250 -1.34 14.12 -0.57
C LEU A 250 -2.70 13.76 -1.14
N ILE A 251 -3.51 14.75 -1.46
CA ILE A 251 -4.76 14.56 -2.21
C ILE A 251 -4.61 15.25 -3.56
N GLN A 252 -4.73 14.47 -4.63
CA GLN A 252 -4.72 14.99 -5.99
C GLN A 252 -6.13 14.99 -6.58
N ARG A 253 -6.58 16.16 -7.05
CA ARG A 253 -7.80 16.28 -7.85
C ARG A 253 -7.50 15.96 -9.31
N ARG A 254 -8.28 15.05 -9.91
CA ARG A 254 -8.09 14.65 -11.31
C ARG A 254 -9.41 14.19 -11.93
N SER A 255 -9.79 14.78 -13.04
CA SER A 255 -11.03 14.43 -13.76
C SER A 255 -10.98 13.03 -14.41
N ARG A 256 -9.79 12.55 -14.77
CA ARG A 256 -9.55 11.21 -15.31
C ARG A 256 -8.39 10.55 -14.59
N PHE A 257 -8.61 9.37 -14.04
CA PHE A 257 -7.55 8.57 -13.42
C PHE A 257 -6.62 8.00 -14.48
N ASP A 258 -5.32 8.01 -14.18
CA ASP A 258 -4.33 7.41 -15.06
C ASP A 258 -4.42 5.87 -14.96
N PRO A 259 -4.56 5.15 -16.10
CA PRO A 259 -4.71 3.69 -16.06
C PRO A 259 -3.45 2.96 -15.57
N ARG A 260 -2.27 3.60 -15.64
CA ARG A 260 -0.98 3.00 -15.24
C ARG A 260 -0.54 3.40 -13.85
N PHE A 261 -0.76 4.67 -13.47
CA PHE A 261 -0.19 5.24 -12.25
C PHE A 261 -1.24 5.77 -11.28
N LEU A 262 -2.54 5.66 -11.58
CA LEU A 262 -3.66 6.28 -10.89
C LEU A 262 -3.61 7.82 -10.96
N MET A 263 -2.45 8.40 -10.60
CA MET A 263 -2.08 9.80 -10.77
C MET A 263 -1.23 9.98 -12.04
N GLY A 264 -1.03 11.22 -12.53
CA GLY A 264 -0.14 11.44 -13.68
C GLY A 264 1.32 11.12 -13.38
N LYS A 265 2.09 10.67 -14.38
CA LYS A 265 3.52 10.34 -14.23
C LYS A 265 4.32 11.47 -13.58
N GLY A 266 4.14 12.73 -14.01
CA GLY A 266 4.86 13.88 -13.46
C GLY A 266 4.57 14.09 -11.95
N ARG A 267 3.30 13.94 -11.53
CA ARG A 267 2.96 14.05 -10.10
C ARG A 267 3.50 12.90 -9.26
N LEU A 268 3.54 11.69 -9.83
CA LEU A 268 4.18 10.55 -9.18
C LEU A 268 5.68 10.79 -8.99
N SER A 269 6.35 11.38 -9.99
CA SER A 269 7.77 11.73 -9.88
C SER A 269 8.03 12.72 -8.75
N GLU A 270 7.23 13.79 -8.67
CA GLU A 270 7.30 14.77 -7.57
C GLU A 270 7.10 14.10 -6.20
N LEU A 271 6.12 13.21 -6.13
CA LEU A 271 5.82 12.45 -4.91
C LEU A 271 7.00 11.58 -4.48
N VAL A 272 7.67 10.90 -5.42
CA VAL A 272 8.82 10.05 -5.08
C VAL A 272 10.00 10.91 -4.61
N ILE A 273 10.23 12.07 -5.22
CA ILE A 273 11.23 13.02 -4.72
C ILE A 273 10.88 13.49 -3.30
N GLN A 274 9.62 13.87 -3.07
CA GLN A 274 9.14 14.26 -1.74
C GLN A 274 9.32 13.12 -0.71
N ALA A 275 9.04 11.87 -1.12
CA ALA A 275 9.24 10.71 -0.27
C ALA A 275 10.71 10.52 0.13
N LEU A 276 11.63 10.69 -0.80
CA LEU A 276 13.06 10.67 -0.53
C LEU A 276 13.47 11.79 0.42
N GLN A 277 12.95 13.02 0.22
CA GLN A 277 13.23 14.19 1.08
C GLN A 277 12.76 13.97 2.51
N GLN A 278 11.60 13.34 2.68
CA GLN A 278 11.02 13.08 4.00
C GLN A 278 11.49 11.78 4.62
N GLY A 279 12.36 11.03 3.94
CA GLY A 279 12.81 9.72 4.38
C GLY A 279 11.67 8.72 4.54
N ALA A 280 10.70 8.74 3.63
CA ALA A 280 9.60 7.79 3.63
C ALA A 280 10.05 6.44 3.06
N ASP A 281 9.57 5.35 3.67
CA ASP A 281 9.90 3.97 3.29
C ASP A 281 8.87 3.40 2.31
N LEU A 282 7.63 3.95 2.35
CA LEU A 282 6.52 3.40 1.56
C LEU A 282 5.51 4.47 1.14
N LEU A 283 4.79 4.16 0.06
CA LEU A 283 3.64 4.89 -0.45
C LEU A 283 2.36 4.09 -0.18
N VAL A 284 1.35 4.72 0.39
CA VAL A 284 0.04 4.09 0.64
C VAL A 284 -1.03 4.83 -0.13
N PHE A 285 -1.70 4.15 -1.05
CA PHE A 285 -2.80 4.70 -1.84
C PHE A 285 -4.14 4.43 -1.16
N ASP A 286 -4.99 5.45 -1.06
CA ASP A 286 -6.34 5.33 -0.50
C ASP A 286 -7.27 4.46 -1.37
N ALA A 287 -7.10 4.52 -2.69
CA ALA A 287 -7.83 3.68 -3.63
C ALA A 287 -7.21 2.28 -3.74
N GLU A 288 -8.04 1.26 -3.98
CA GLU A 288 -7.55 -0.06 -4.37
C GLU A 288 -6.86 0.03 -5.74
N LEU A 289 -5.60 -0.41 -5.80
CA LEU A 289 -4.82 -0.40 -7.02
C LEU A 289 -5.04 -1.70 -7.83
N SER A 290 -5.23 -1.56 -9.13
CA SER A 290 -5.20 -2.72 -10.01
C SER A 290 -3.80 -3.36 -10.05
N PRO A 291 -3.69 -4.67 -10.36
CA PRO A 291 -2.39 -5.35 -10.48
C PRO A 291 -1.42 -4.65 -11.44
N SER A 292 -1.94 -4.07 -12.52
CA SER A 292 -1.15 -3.32 -13.51
C SER A 292 -0.64 -1.98 -12.95
N GLN A 293 -1.46 -1.29 -12.13
CA GLN A 293 -1.07 -0.05 -11.47
C GLN A 293 0.01 -0.30 -10.41
N VAL A 294 -0.20 -1.28 -9.53
CA VAL A 294 0.82 -1.67 -8.52
C VAL A 294 2.14 -1.92 -9.21
N ARG A 295 2.13 -2.72 -10.29
CA ARG A 295 3.35 -3.01 -11.05
C ARG A 295 3.98 -1.76 -11.65
N SER A 296 3.19 -0.92 -12.35
CA SER A 296 3.71 0.28 -13.01
C SER A 296 4.32 1.26 -12.00
N ILE A 297 3.67 1.44 -10.84
CA ILE A 297 4.17 2.31 -9.77
C ILE A 297 5.42 1.69 -9.11
N THR A 298 5.41 0.38 -8.81
CA THR A 298 6.58 -0.31 -8.24
C THR A 298 7.76 -0.35 -9.21
N ASP A 299 7.51 -0.45 -10.51
CA ASP A 299 8.57 -0.37 -11.53
C ASP A 299 9.13 1.05 -11.67
N PHE A 300 8.36 2.06 -11.27
CA PHE A 300 8.74 3.46 -11.33
C PHE A 300 9.50 3.93 -10.09
N THR A 301 9.26 3.36 -8.92
CA THR A 301 9.89 3.75 -7.66
C THR A 301 10.53 2.55 -6.95
N GLU A 302 11.55 2.80 -6.12
CA GLU A 302 12.13 1.79 -5.23
C GLU A 302 11.36 1.66 -3.91
N LEU A 303 10.41 2.57 -3.64
CA LEU A 303 9.61 2.56 -2.43
C LEU A 303 8.61 1.39 -2.45
N LYS A 304 8.32 0.89 -1.28
CA LYS A 304 7.24 -0.09 -1.10
C LYS A 304 5.90 0.57 -1.41
N VAL A 305 5.09 -0.06 -2.24
CA VAL A 305 3.77 0.45 -2.65
C VAL A 305 2.70 -0.42 -2.03
N LEU A 306 1.83 0.19 -1.25
CA LEU A 306 0.66 -0.44 -0.65
C LEU A 306 -0.61 0.30 -1.11
N ASP A 307 -1.74 -0.38 -1.06
CA ASP A 307 -3.04 0.26 -1.16
C ASP A 307 -3.84 0.07 0.15
N ARG A 308 -4.98 0.74 0.23
CA ARG A 308 -5.89 0.65 1.38
C ARG A 308 -6.25 -0.79 1.73
N THR A 309 -6.50 -1.63 0.72
CA THR A 309 -6.86 -3.04 0.89
C THR A 309 -5.74 -3.83 1.57
N GLN A 310 -4.51 -3.65 1.11
CA GLN A 310 -3.37 -4.33 1.71
C GLN A 310 -3.08 -3.84 3.13
N LEU A 311 -3.22 -2.54 3.39
CA LEU A 311 -3.07 -1.98 4.73
C LEU A 311 -4.08 -2.58 5.71
N ILE A 312 -5.34 -2.72 5.31
CA ILE A 312 -6.40 -3.35 6.13
C ILE A 312 -6.08 -4.84 6.35
N LEU A 313 -5.63 -5.57 5.32
CA LEU A 313 -5.21 -6.97 5.45
C LEU A 313 -4.04 -7.15 6.41
N ASP A 314 -3.08 -6.26 6.39
CA ASP A 314 -1.93 -6.29 7.30
C ASP A 314 -2.37 -5.99 8.75
N LEU A 315 -3.31 -5.05 8.95
CA LEU A 315 -3.93 -4.80 10.26
C LEU A 315 -4.65 -6.05 10.78
N PHE A 316 -5.43 -6.70 9.95
CA PHE A 316 -6.13 -7.94 10.34
C PHE A 316 -5.15 -9.08 10.65
N ALA A 317 -4.06 -9.21 9.89
CA ALA A 317 -3.03 -10.20 10.18
C ALA A 317 -2.35 -9.99 11.55
N GLN A 318 -2.20 -8.72 11.97
CA GLN A 318 -1.68 -8.38 13.30
C GLN A 318 -2.69 -8.66 14.42
N ARG A 319 -4.00 -8.55 14.15
CA ARG A 319 -5.08 -8.65 15.14
C ARG A 319 -5.67 -10.05 15.29
N ALA A 320 -5.59 -10.90 14.27
CA ALA A 320 -6.11 -12.25 14.28
C ALA A 320 -5.44 -13.09 15.37
N ARG A 321 -6.20 -13.48 16.38
CA ARG A 321 -5.72 -14.33 17.49
C ARG A 321 -6.22 -15.77 17.35
N SER A 322 -7.48 -15.95 16.95
CA SER A 322 -8.06 -17.27 16.75
C SER A 322 -7.43 -17.99 15.56
N ARG A 323 -7.48 -19.32 15.58
CA ARG A 323 -7.06 -20.14 14.44
C ARG A 323 -7.87 -19.82 13.20
N GLU A 324 -9.18 -19.63 13.36
CA GLU A 324 -10.10 -19.31 12.28
C GLU A 324 -9.80 -17.94 11.69
N GLY A 325 -9.68 -16.88 12.52
CA GLY A 325 -9.33 -15.54 12.06
C GLY A 325 -8.01 -15.50 11.28
N LYS A 326 -6.98 -16.23 11.75
CA LYS A 326 -5.70 -16.35 11.04
C LYS A 326 -5.85 -16.99 9.66
N LEU A 327 -6.64 -18.08 9.56
CA LEU A 327 -6.89 -18.77 8.28
C LEU A 327 -7.68 -17.88 7.31
N GLN A 328 -8.67 -17.14 7.80
CA GLN A 328 -9.47 -16.20 7.00
C GLN A 328 -8.61 -15.05 6.46
N VAL A 329 -7.80 -14.45 7.32
CA VAL A 329 -6.90 -13.35 6.91
C VAL A 329 -5.86 -13.85 5.92
N GLU A 330 -5.24 -15.00 6.16
CA GLU A 330 -4.27 -15.58 5.22
C GLU A 330 -4.93 -15.88 3.86
N MET A 331 -6.15 -16.43 3.86
CA MET A 331 -6.92 -16.66 2.64
C MET A 331 -7.19 -15.36 1.88
N ALA A 332 -7.58 -14.29 2.59
CA ALA A 332 -7.80 -12.97 1.99
C ALA A 332 -6.51 -12.39 1.39
N GLN A 333 -5.38 -12.50 2.12
CA GLN A 333 -4.07 -12.06 1.63
C GLN A 333 -3.63 -12.83 0.37
N VAL A 334 -3.82 -14.16 0.33
CA VAL A 334 -3.49 -14.98 -0.84
C VAL A 334 -4.39 -14.62 -2.03
N ASN A 335 -5.70 -14.43 -1.82
CA ASN A 335 -6.63 -13.99 -2.86
C ASN A 335 -6.26 -12.61 -3.41
N TYR A 336 -5.83 -11.70 -2.57
CA TYR A 336 -5.38 -10.36 -2.96
C TYR A 336 -4.05 -10.40 -3.75
N LEU A 337 -3.10 -11.23 -3.35
CA LEU A 337 -1.77 -11.34 -3.96
C LEU A 337 -1.79 -12.12 -5.29
N LEU A 338 -2.63 -13.15 -5.41
CA LEU A 338 -2.65 -14.05 -6.55
C LEU A 338 -2.80 -13.34 -7.92
N PRO A 339 -3.73 -12.37 -8.13
CA PRO A 339 -3.82 -11.62 -9.37
C PRO A 339 -2.64 -10.66 -9.58
N ARG A 340 -1.95 -10.22 -8.52
CA ARG A 340 -0.82 -9.28 -8.54
C ARG A 340 0.52 -9.94 -8.90
N LEU A 341 0.60 -11.26 -8.87
CA LEU A 341 1.74 -12.04 -9.37
C LEU A 341 1.73 -12.20 -10.91
N VAL A 342 0.76 -11.65 -11.62
CA VAL A 342 0.67 -11.73 -13.09
C VAL A 342 1.53 -10.65 -13.73
N GLY A 343 2.44 -11.03 -14.62
CA GLY A 343 2.92 -10.08 -15.62
C GLY A 343 4.37 -10.10 -16.09
N LYS A 344 5.32 -10.82 -15.48
CA LYS A 344 6.67 -10.93 -16.08
C LYS A 344 6.86 -12.22 -16.91
N GLY A 345 6.04 -13.25 -16.68
CA GLY A 345 6.16 -14.56 -17.35
C GLY A 345 5.40 -14.68 -18.66
N ASP A 346 4.21 -14.05 -18.78
CA ASP A 346 3.31 -14.26 -19.93
C ASP A 346 3.85 -13.74 -21.26
N ALA A 347 4.66 -12.68 -21.25
CA ALA A 347 5.27 -12.15 -22.47
C ALA A 347 6.47 -12.99 -22.93
N LEU A 348 7.25 -13.52 -21.97
CA LEU A 348 8.40 -14.41 -22.28
C LEU A 348 7.94 -15.82 -22.62
N SER A 349 6.89 -16.34 -21.97
CA SER A 349 6.37 -17.69 -22.27
C SER A 349 5.71 -17.77 -23.65
N ARG A 350 5.09 -16.67 -24.14
CA ARG A 350 4.57 -16.59 -25.50
C ARG A 350 5.66 -16.49 -26.56
N LEU A 351 6.82 -15.91 -26.21
CA LEU A 351 7.98 -15.81 -27.11
C LEU A 351 8.82 -17.10 -27.14
N MET A 352 8.79 -17.90 -26.09
CA MET A 352 9.51 -19.18 -25.98
C MET A 352 8.64 -20.41 -26.27
N GLY A 353 7.32 -20.25 -26.45
CA GLY A 353 6.37 -21.30 -26.85
C GLY A 353 6.38 -21.52 -28.34
N GLY A 354 7.40 -22.21 -28.88
CA GLY A 354 7.34 -22.82 -30.20
C GLY A 354 6.26 -23.92 -30.23
N ILE A 355 5.73 -24.22 -31.42
CA ILE A 355 4.75 -25.26 -31.71
C ILE A 355 5.24 -26.58 -31.09
N GLY A 356 4.59 -27.06 -30.00
CA GLY A 356 4.96 -28.32 -29.33
C GLY A 356 5.62 -28.20 -27.96
N GLY A 357 5.51 -27.06 -27.26
CA GLY A 357 6.21 -26.75 -26.01
C GLY A 357 5.96 -27.72 -24.84
N ARG A 358 6.69 -28.83 -24.83
CA ARG A 358 7.16 -29.55 -23.63
C ARG A 358 8.61 -29.20 -23.45
N GLY A 359 8.90 -27.99 -22.93
CA GLY A 359 10.25 -27.59 -22.52
C GLY A 359 10.36 -27.67 -20.99
N PRO A 360 11.53 -28.08 -20.42
CA PRO A 360 11.75 -28.14 -18.98
C PRO A 360 11.88 -26.74 -18.40
N GLY A 361 10.93 -26.33 -17.57
CA GLY A 361 11.05 -25.14 -16.76
C GLY A 361 9.75 -24.30 -16.69
N GLU A 362 8.83 -24.66 -15.79
CA GLU A 362 7.86 -23.67 -15.28
C GLU A 362 8.67 -22.45 -14.83
N SER A 363 8.26 -21.24 -15.28
CA SER A 363 8.89 -20.02 -14.81
C SER A 363 8.75 -19.94 -13.29
N LYS A 364 9.70 -19.35 -12.59
CA LYS A 364 9.65 -19.16 -11.12
C LYS A 364 8.30 -18.57 -10.69
N LEU A 365 7.72 -17.74 -11.53
CA LEU A 365 6.43 -17.08 -11.32
C LEU A 365 5.24 -18.05 -11.42
N GLU A 366 5.30 -19.03 -12.32
CA GLU A 366 4.27 -20.09 -12.43
C GLU A 366 4.33 -21.05 -11.25
N MET A 367 5.53 -21.38 -10.79
CA MET A 367 5.70 -22.16 -9.55
C MET A 367 5.14 -21.44 -8.33
N ASP A 368 5.37 -20.13 -8.21
CA ASP A 368 4.86 -19.34 -7.09
C ASP A 368 3.33 -19.23 -7.15
N ARG A 369 2.75 -19.03 -8.34
CA ARG A 369 1.28 -19.07 -8.53
C ARG A 369 0.67 -20.42 -8.17
N ARG A 370 1.32 -21.51 -8.56
CA ARG A 370 0.86 -22.85 -8.23
C ARG A 370 0.90 -23.07 -6.73
N ARG A 371 2.02 -22.74 -6.07
CA ARG A 371 2.14 -22.82 -4.60
C ARG A 371 1.06 -22.05 -3.86
N LEU A 372 0.74 -20.83 -4.33
CA LEU A 372 -0.31 -20.02 -3.71
C LEU A 372 -1.71 -20.60 -3.96
N ARG A 373 -1.99 -21.18 -5.14
CA ARG A 373 -3.25 -21.89 -5.39
C ARG A 373 -3.40 -23.13 -4.50
N ASP A 374 -2.32 -23.90 -4.36
CA ASP A 374 -2.31 -25.08 -3.49
C ASP A 374 -2.48 -24.66 -2.02
N ARG A 375 -1.88 -23.54 -1.62
CA ARG A 375 -2.09 -22.97 -0.27
C ARG A 375 -3.53 -22.53 -0.07
N LEU A 376 -4.11 -21.83 -1.04
CA LEU A 376 -5.51 -21.41 -1.01
C LEU A 376 -6.48 -22.59 -0.89
N HIS A 377 -6.21 -23.68 -1.62
CA HIS A 377 -7.01 -24.91 -1.53
C HIS A 377 -6.95 -25.50 -0.13
N ARG A 378 -5.76 -25.63 0.45
CA ARG A 378 -5.58 -26.12 1.82
C ARG A 378 -6.27 -25.23 2.86
N LEU A 379 -6.15 -23.91 2.75
CA LEU A 379 -6.82 -22.97 3.64
C LEU A 379 -8.35 -23.12 3.59
N ARG A 380 -8.93 -23.33 2.40
CA ARG A 380 -10.38 -23.58 2.25
C ARG A 380 -10.80 -24.88 2.94
N GLN A 381 -10.01 -25.94 2.83
CA GLN A 381 -10.29 -27.22 3.50
C GLN A 381 -10.20 -27.06 5.04
N GLU A 382 -9.16 -26.39 5.54
CA GLU A 382 -9.01 -26.14 6.97
C GLU A 382 -10.17 -25.31 7.54
N LEU A 383 -10.61 -24.25 6.82
CA LEU A 383 -11.75 -23.43 7.20
C LEU A 383 -13.06 -24.21 7.18
N ALA A 384 -13.25 -25.12 6.22
CA ALA A 384 -14.44 -25.97 6.17
C ALA A 384 -14.53 -26.88 7.41
N GLY A 385 -13.39 -27.42 7.89
CA GLY A 385 -13.33 -28.20 9.14
C GLY A 385 -13.71 -27.38 10.37
N VAL A 386 -13.14 -26.19 10.52
CA VAL A 386 -13.48 -25.27 11.63
C VAL A 386 -14.95 -24.86 11.58
N GLY A 387 -15.51 -24.65 10.37
CA GLY A 387 -16.92 -24.33 10.18
C GLY A 387 -17.86 -25.44 10.63
N ALA A 388 -17.46 -26.71 10.59
CA ALA A 388 -18.25 -27.83 11.08
C ALA A 388 -18.32 -27.82 12.63
N GLU A 389 -17.19 -27.67 13.32
CA GLU A 389 -17.15 -27.52 14.78
C GLU A 389 -17.99 -26.34 15.29
N ARG A 390 -17.97 -25.24 14.52
CA ARG A 390 -18.77 -24.05 14.83
C ARG A 390 -20.28 -24.36 14.73
N ARG A 391 -20.73 -25.08 13.70
CA ARG A 391 -22.13 -25.49 13.54
C ARG A 391 -22.63 -26.31 14.70
N GLU A 392 -21.83 -27.23 15.20
CA GLU A 392 -22.20 -28.03 16.40
C GLU A 392 -22.36 -27.17 17.65
N ARG A 393 -21.42 -26.26 17.88
CA ARG A 393 -21.52 -25.30 19.02
C ARG A 393 -22.76 -24.41 18.89
N ARG A 394 -23.11 -23.99 17.66
CA ARG A 394 -24.31 -23.21 17.36
C ARG A 394 -25.58 -23.99 17.68
N GLN A 395 -25.70 -25.25 17.27
CA GLN A 395 -26.83 -26.09 17.61
C GLN A 395 -26.99 -26.26 19.12
N SER A 396 -25.91 -26.42 19.84
CA SER A 396 -25.93 -26.50 21.31
C SER A 396 -26.44 -25.19 21.95
N ARG A 397 -26.06 -24.02 21.43
CA ARG A 397 -26.55 -22.71 21.92
C ARG A 397 -28.05 -22.52 21.64
N ARG A 398 -28.51 -22.85 20.43
CA ARG A 398 -29.95 -22.79 20.06
C ARG A 398 -30.83 -23.69 20.96
N ARG A 399 -30.31 -24.86 21.36
CA ARG A 399 -31.02 -25.75 22.30
C ARG A 399 -31.21 -25.15 23.71
N GLN A 400 -30.38 -24.15 24.08
CA GLN A 400 -30.51 -23.45 25.35
C GLN A 400 -31.58 -22.36 25.36
N GLY A 401 -32.14 -22.00 24.18
CA GLY A 401 -33.24 -21.04 24.05
C GLY A 401 -32.89 -19.60 24.47
N LEU A 402 -31.58 -19.25 24.59
CA LEU A 402 -31.16 -17.92 25.00
C LEU A 402 -31.08 -17.00 23.78
N PRO A 403 -31.71 -15.80 23.79
CA PRO A 403 -31.57 -14.81 22.75
C PRO A 403 -30.12 -14.36 22.56
N ILE A 404 -29.75 -14.08 21.31
CA ILE A 404 -28.41 -13.62 20.93
C ILE A 404 -28.46 -12.16 20.50
N LEU A 405 -27.68 -11.31 21.19
CA LEU A 405 -27.52 -9.90 20.89
C LEU A 405 -26.13 -9.68 20.29
N SER A 406 -26.04 -9.10 19.09
CA SER A 406 -24.74 -8.83 18.46
C SER A 406 -24.47 -7.32 18.39
N ILE A 407 -23.34 -6.91 18.96
CA ILE A 407 -22.86 -5.53 18.87
C ILE A 407 -22.17 -5.32 17.54
N ILE A 408 -22.67 -4.40 16.75
CA ILE A 408 -22.13 -3.97 15.46
C ILE A 408 -21.85 -2.46 15.48
N GLY A 409 -21.25 -1.95 14.45
CA GLY A 409 -21.02 -0.53 14.27
C GLY A 409 -19.65 -0.25 13.67
N TYR A 410 -19.41 1.01 13.37
CA TYR A 410 -18.18 1.47 12.73
C TYR A 410 -16.94 1.20 13.60
N THR A 411 -15.76 1.14 12.99
CA THR A 411 -14.50 1.05 13.75
C THR A 411 -14.37 2.22 14.70
N ASN A 412 -13.81 1.99 15.89
CA ASN A 412 -13.62 3.00 16.94
C ASN A 412 -14.91 3.64 17.52
N ALA A 413 -16.10 3.08 17.23
CA ALA A 413 -17.36 3.56 17.84
C ALA A 413 -17.51 3.19 19.33
N GLY A 414 -16.59 2.39 19.88
CA GLY A 414 -16.63 1.99 21.30
C GLY A 414 -17.38 0.68 21.56
N LYS A 415 -17.49 -0.22 20.57
CA LYS A 415 -18.16 -1.54 20.68
C LYS A 415 -17.62 -2.39 21.82
N SER A 416 -16.31 -2.64 21.83
CA SER A 416 -15.65 -3.47 22.85
C SER A 416 -15.69 -2.82 24.24
N THR A 417 -15.67 -1.47 24.29
CA THR A 417 -15.86 -0.72 25.54
C THR A 417 -17.27 -0.95 26.10
N LEU A 418 -18.29 -0.84 25.24
CA LEU A 418 -19.68 -1.11 25.62
C LEU A 418 -19.87 -2.58 26.04
N PHE A 419 -19.28 -3.52 25.27
CA PHE A 419 -19.33 -4.94 25.61
C PHE A 419 -18.76 -5.21 27.03
N ASN A 420 -17.58 -4.63 27.34
CA ASN A 420 -16.96 -4.75 28.66
C ASN A 420 -17.83 -4.12 29.76
N ALA A 421 -18.39 -2.94 29.50
CA ALA A 421 -19.24 -2.24 30.45
C ALA A 421 -20.52 -3.05 30.79
N LEU A 422 -21.13 -3.70 29.79
CA LEU A 422 -22.31 -4.53 29.99
C LEU A 422 -21.99 -5.87 30.65
N THR A 423 -20.87 -6.53 30.32
CA THR A 423 -20.54 -7.88 30.74
C THR A 423 -19.60 -7.94 31.95
N ARG A 424 -19.11 -6.79 32.42
CA ARG A 424 -18.04 -6.68 33.45
C ARG A 424 -16.81 -7.51 33.10
N ALA A 425 -16.53 -7.66 31.81
CA ALA A 425 -15.41 -8.41 31.28
C ALA A 425 -14.20 -7.48 31.05
N ALA A 426 -13.00 -8.03 31.02
CA ALA A 426 -11.77 -7.31 30.68
C ALA A 426 -11.30 -7.68 29.26
N VAL A 427 -12.13 -7.42 28.24
CA VAL A 427 -11.70 -7.53 26.84
C VAL A 427 -10.83 -6.33 26.52
N LEU A 428 -9.77 -6.55 25.75
CA LEU A 428 -8.84 -5.50 25.38
C LEU A 428 -9.56 -4.38 24.59
N CYS A 429 -9.63 -3.20 25.20
CA CYS A 429 -10.12 -1.98 24.54
C CYS A 429 -8.92 -1.13 24.17
N GLU A 430 -8.66 -0.99 22.88
CA GLU A 430 -7.65 -0.06 22.36
C GLU A 430 -8.36 1.04 21.58
N ASP A 431 -7.89 2.27 21.71
CA ASP A 431 -8.34 3.41 20.88
C ASP A 431 -7.65 3.32 19.51
N ARG A 432 -7.94 2.22 18.79
CA ARG A 432 -7.39 1.90 17.48
C ARG A 432 -8.43 1.20 16.63
N LEU A 433 -8.31 1.40 15.33
CA LEU A 433 -9.18 0.73 14.36
C LEU A 433 -9.01 -0.80 14.43
N PHE A 434 -10.11 -1.54 14.31
CA PHE A 434 -10.14 -3.01 14.34
C PHE A 434 -9.54 -3.64 15.59
N ALA A 435 -9.81 -3.07 16.78
CA ALA A 435 -9.33 -3.63 18.04
C ALA A 435 -9.82 -5.06 18.26
N THR A 436 -11.04 -5.39 17.81
CA THR A 436 -11.64 -6.73 17.86
C THR A 436 -11.78 -7.29 16.44
N LEU A 437 -11.15 -8.43 16.15
CA LEU A 437 -11.29 -9.19 14.92
C LEU A 437 -12.01 -10.53 15.16
N ASP A 438 -11.69 -11.18 16.26
CA ASP A 438 -12.32 -12.45 16.66
C ASP A 438 -13.57 -12.17 17.52
N PRO A 439 -14.75 -12.65 17.14
CA PRO A 439 -15.97 -12.44 17.92
C PRO A 439 -15.83 -13.00 19.34
N THR A 440 -16.23 -12.22 20.30
CA THR A 440 -16.22 -12.61 21.71
C THR A 440 -17.65 -12.64 22.24
N SER A 441 -18.10 -13.81 22.71
CA SER A 441 -19.45 -13.99 23.26
C SER A 441 -19.41 -14.17 24.77
N ARG A 442 -20.37 -13.57 25.47
CA ARG A 442 -20.55 -13.70 26.92
C ARG A 442 -22.03 -13.80 27.29
N ARG A 443 -22.34 -14.41 28.42
CA ARG A 443 -23.67 -14.33 28.99
C ARG A 443 -23.85 -13.02 29.73
N LEU A 444 -24.99 -12.37 29.49
CA LEU A 444 -25.42 -11.16 30.18
C LEU A 444 -26.73 -11.49 30.92
N ARG A 445 -26.80 -11.19 32.22
CA ARG A 445 -28.00 -11.31 33.03
C ARG A 445 -28.56 -9.91 33.29
N PHE A 446 -29.79 -9.71 32.89
CA PHE A 446 -30.51 -8.48 33.15
C PHE A 446 -31.06 -8.40 34.60
N PRO A 447 -31.40 -7.22 35.09
CA PRO A 447 -31.95 -7.05 36.44
C PRO A 447 -33.20 -7.89 36.71
N ARG A 448 -34.04 -8.16 35.72
CA ARG A 448 -35.24 -9.03 35.84
C ARG A 448 -34.94 -10.50 35.61
N GLU A 449 -33.71 -10.94 35.89
CA GLU A 449 -33.25 -12.32 35.84
C GLU A 449 -33.27 -12.99 34.44
N ARG A 450 -33.44 -12.21 33.36
CA ARG A 450 -33.32 -12.72 31.99
C ARG A 450 -31.86 -12.87 31.61
N GLU A 451 -31.53 -13.99 30.99
CA GLU A 451 -30.19 -14.24 30.44
C GLU A 451 -30.21 -14.16 28.92
N VAL A 452 -29.17 -13.56 28.36
CA VAL A 452 -28.93 -13.48 26.91
C VAL A 452 -27.45 -13.75 26.61
N ILE A 453 -27.15 -14.04 25.38
CA ILE A 453 -25.78 -14.09 24.87
C ILE A 453 -25.51 -12.78 24.16
N ILE A 454 -24.51 -12.03 24.59
CA ILE A 454 -24.05 -10.83 23.91
C ILE A 454 -22.72 -11.13 23.21
N THR A 455 -22.57 -10.65 21.97
CA THR A 455 -21.37 -10.89 21.15
C THR A 455 -20.81 -9.55 20.65
N ASP A 456 -19.51 -9.33 20.89
CA ASP A 456 -18.76 -8.24 20.24
C ASP A 456 -18.26 -8.72 18.87
N THR A 457 -18.37 -7.87 17.86
CA THR A 457 -18.04 -8.21 16.47
C THR A 457 -16.97 -7.29 15.87
N VAL A 458 -16.50 -7.65 14.69
CA VAL A 458 -15.55 -6.84 13.93
C VAL A 458 -16.15 -5.48 13.60
N GLY A 459 -15.36 -4.41 13.75
CA GLY A 459 -15.77 -3.07 13.34
C GLY A 459 -15.89 -2.95 11.82
N PHE A 460 -16.96 -2.28 11.37
CA PHE A 460 -17.12 -1.95 9.96
C PHE A 460 -16.31 -0.71 9.58
N ILE A 461 -15.94 -0.62 8.32
CA ILE A 461 -15.23 0.50 7.73
C ILE A 461 -15.83 0.81 6.35
N LYS A 462 -15.75 2.06 5.91
CA LYS A 462 -16.19 2.47 4.57
C LYS A 462 -15.35 1.75 3.50
N ASN A 463 -16.00 1.32 2.42
CA ASN A 463 -15.34 0.64 1.30
C ASN A 463 -14.57 -0.63 1.69
N LEU A 464 -15.18 -1.47 2.53
CA LEU A 464 -14.59 -2.76 2.88
C LEU A 464 -14.38 -3.59 1.59
N PRO A 465 -13.14 -4.03 1.28
CA PRO A 465 -12.87 -4.77 0.05
C PRO A 465 -13.71 -6.05 -0.07
N LYS A 466 -14.25 -6.33 -1.27
CA LYS A 466 -15.11 -7.51 -1.52
C LYS A 466 -14.42 -8.82 -1.12
N ASN A 467 -13.12 -8.95 -1.41
CA ASN A 467 -12.33 -10.12 -1.04
C ASN A 467 -12.25 -10.33 0.49
N LEU A 468 -12.29 -9.24 1.24
CA LEU A 468 -12.34 -9.27 2.71
C LEU A 468 -13.72 -9.68 3.20
N LEU A 469 -14.80 -9.11 2.64
CA LEU A 469 -16.17 -9.53 2.96
C LEU A 469 -16.38 -11.02 2.72
N GLU A 470 -15.87 -11.56 1.61
CA GLU A 470 -15.92 -13.01 1.32
C GLU A 470 -15.12 -13.84 2.35
N ALA A 471 -13.92 -13.40 2.71
CA ALA A 471 -13.09 -14.11 3.67
C ALA A 471 -13.71 -14.11 5.08
N PHE A 472 -14.33 -13.01 5.49
CA PHE A 472 -15.00 -12.87 6.78
C PHE A 472 -16.47 -13.25 6.78
N LYS A 473 -17.02 -13.72 5.64
CA LYS A 473 -18.42 -14.12 5.54
C LYS A 473 -18.83 -15.08 6.66
N ALA A 474 -17.99 -16.07 6.96
CA ALA A 474 -18.27 -17.02 8.02
C ALA A 474 -18.31 -16.36 9.43
N THR A 475 -17.49 -15.34 9.69
CA THR A 475 -17.53 -14.55 10.92
C THR A 475 -18.75 -13.64 10.95
N LEU A 476 -19.12 -13.06 9.81
CA LEU A 476 -20.31 -12.20 9.68
C LEU A 476 -21.61 -13.01 9.66
N GLU A 477 -21.57 -14.31 9.33
CA GLU A 477 -22.71 -15.22 9.48
C GLU A 477 -23.17 -15.35 10.95
N GLU A 478 -22.34 -15.03 11.94
CA GLU A 478 -22.79 -14.93 13.34
C GLU A 478 -23.81 -13.82 13.55
N LEU A 479 -23.77 -12.75 12.73
CA LEU A 479 -24.78 -11.70 12.75
C LEU A 479 -26.16 -12.21 12.26
N ALA A 480 -26.16 -13.18 11.35
CA ALA A 480 -27.39 -13.80 10.87
C ALA A 480 -28.12 -14.59 11.97
N GLU A 481 -27.41 -15.03 13.01
CA GLU A 481 -27.98 -15.75 14.15
C GLU A 481 -28.48 -14.83 15.26
N ALA A 482 -28.06 -13.56 15.24
CA ALA A 482 -28.50 -12.61 16.24
C ALA A 482 -30.02 -12.37 16.15
N ASP A 483 -30.68 -12.36 17.30
CA ASP A 483 -32.09 -11.98 17.41
C ASP A 483 -32.24 -10.46 17.43
N LEU A 484 -31.20 -9.74 17.89
CA LEU A 484 -31.13 -8.27 17.91
C LEU A 484 -29.72 -7.80 17.56
N LEU A 485 -29.62 -6.84 16.65
CA LEU A 485 -28.39 -6.11 16.35
C LEU A 485 -28.33 -4.80 17.14
N ILE A 486 -27.21 -4.54 17.78
CA ILE A 486 -26.96 -3.30 18.54
C ILE A 486 -25.93 -2.48 17.75
N ASN A 487 -26.40 -1.48 16.98
CA ASN A 487 -25.52 -0.61 16.21
C ASN A 487 -24.98 0.52 17.09
N VAL A 488 -23.70 0.43 17.44
CA VAL A 488 -23.00 1.44 18.23
C VAL A 488 -22.44 2.51 17.29
N VAL A 489 -22.86 3.75 17.52
CA VAL A 489 -22.53 4.92 16.70
C VAL A 489 -21.76 5.92 17.56
N ASP A 490 -20.61 6.39 17.09
CA ASP A 490 -19.86 7.47 17.74
C ASP A 490 -20.52 8.81 17.45
N LEU A 491 -21.29 9.34 18.42
CA LEU A 491 -22.01 10.59 18.26
C LEU A 491 -21.07 11.81 18.20
N SER A 492 -19.85 11.69 18.71
CA SER A 492 -18.85 12.75 18.66
C SER A 492 -18.21 12.92 17.28
N ASN A 493 -18.38 11.95 16.39
CA ASN A 493 -17.87 12.04 15.03
C ASN A 493 -18.85 12.86 14.17
N PRO A 494 -18.41 13.96 13.52
CA PRO A 494 -19.30 14.78 12.69
C PRO A 494 -19.96 14.01 11.53
N ARG A 495 -19.38 12.87 11.13
CA ARG A 495 -19.85 12.00 10.03
C ARG A 495 -20.62 10.77 10.52
N PHE A 496 -21.16 10.80 11.74
CA PHE A 496 -21.85 9.63 12.30
C PHE A 496 -23.04 9.16 11.42
N VAL A 497 -23.68 10.07 10.70
CA VAL A 497 -24.79 9.75 9.79
C VAL A 497 -24.30 8.92 8.60
N GLU A 498 -23.16 9.29 8.01
CA GLU A 498 -22.54 8.53 6.91
C GLU A 498 -22.03 7.17 7.40
N GLN A 499 -21.49 7.11 8.61
CA GLN A 499 -21.06 5.86 9.22
C GLN A 499 -22.23 4.92 9.48
N MET A 500 -23.39 5.44 9.91
CA MET A 500 -24.62 4.65 10.03
C MET A 500 -25.07 4.10 8.67
N ALA A 501 -25.09 4.93 7.63
CA ALA A 501 -25.44 4.51 6.29
C ALA A 501 -24.50 3.41 5.78
N ALA A 502 -23.17 3.56 5.99
CA ALA A 502 -22.20 2.53 5.61
C ALA A 502 -22.44 1.19 6.33
N VAL A 503 -22.85 1.22 7.60
CA VAL A 503 -23.23 -0.01 8.34
C VAL A 503 -24.50 -0.63 7.73
N GLU A 504 -25.51 0.17 7.41
CA GLU A 504 -26.75 -0.29 6.79
C GLU A 504 -26.49 -0.89 5.41
N ASP A 505 -25.61 -0.31 4.58
CA ASP A 505 -25.20 -0.85 3.28
C ASP A 505 -24.50 -2.22 3.43
N ILE A 506 -23.64 -2.38 4.44
CA ILE A 506 -22.98 -3.67 4.72
C ILE A 506 -24.03 -4.70 5.15
N LEU A 507 -24.96 -4.35 6.04
CA LEU A 507 -26.04 -5.25 6.45
C LEU A 507 -26.90 -5.66 5.25
N GLY A 508 -27.19 -4.73 4.32
CA GLY A 508 -27.86 -5.01 3.06
C GLY A 508 -27.11 -6.01 2.19
N SER A 509 -25.78 -5.85 2.06
CA SER A 509 -24.91 -6.78 1.31
C SER A 509 -24.87 -8.20 1.91
N LEU A 510 -25.17 -8.33 3.20
CA LEU A 510 -25.24 -9.59 3.94
C LEU A 510 -26.66 -10.16 4.04
N ASN A 511 -27.68 -9.51 3.45
CA ASN A 511 -29.11 -9.82 3.57
C ASN A 511 -29.60 -9.83 5.03
N LEU A 512 -29.14 -8.86 5.83
CA LEU A 512 -29.47 -8.73 7.25
C LEU A 512 -30.30 -7.45 7.56
N GLN A 513 -30.81 -6.76 6.55
CA GLN A 513 -31.57 -5.51 6.69
C GLN A 513 -32.87 -5.69 7.47
N ASP A 514 -33.47 -6.90 7.45
CA ASP A 514 -34.74 -7.20 8.13
C ASP A 514 -34.57 -7.56 9.61
N LYS A 515 -33.33 -7.62 10.10
CA LYS A 515 -33.06 -7.91 11.51
C LYS A 515 -33.44 -6.74 12.43
N PRO A 516 -34.03 -7.02 13.59
CA PRO A 516 -34.24 -5.97 14.60
C PRO A 516 -32.94 -5.25 14.92
N LEU A 517 -32.96 -3.92 14.85
CA LEU A 517 -31.77 -3.08 15.02
C LEU A 517 -32.03 -2.00 16.08
N LEU A 518 -31.22 -1.96 17.12
CA LEU A 518 -31.19 -0.89 18.11
C LEU A 518 -29.98 0.03 17.86
N LYS A 519 -30.23 1.32 17.64
CA LYS A 519 -29.17 2.33 17.49
C LYS A 519 -28.76 2.83 18.88
N VAL A 520 -27.46 2.78 19.17
CA VAL A 520 -26.86 3.22 20.43
C VAL A 520 -25.83 4.30 20.14
N PHE A 521 -26.16 5.54 20.50
CA PHE A 521 -25.29 6.69 20.32
C PHE A 521 -24.31 6.79 21.49
N ASN A 522 -23.09 6.34 21.24
CA ASN A 522 -22.02 6.32 22.22
C ASN A 522 -21.22 7.63 22.22
N LYS A 523 -20.39 7.82 23.22
CA LYS A 523 -19.58 9.02 23.46
C LYS A 523 -20.43 10.29 23.63
N ALA A 524 -21.62 10.16 24.21
CA ALA A 524 -22.51 11.26 24.47
C ALA A 524 -21.94 12.29 25.47
N ASP A 525 -20.92 11.91 26.24
CA ASP A 525 -20.11 12.79 27.09
C ASP A 525 -19.31 13.85 26.33
N ARG A 526 -19.10 13.65 25.04
CA ARG A 526 -18.32 14.54 24.15
C ARG A 526 -19.17 15.50 23.32
N VAL A 527 -20.48 15.46 23.46
CA VAL A 527 -21.41 16.26 22.65
C VAL A 527 -22.43 16.97 23.52
N ASP A 528 -23.08 18.00 22.96
CA ASP A 528 -24.18 18.71 23.65
C ASP A 528 -25.34 17.76 23.92
N ARG A 529 -25.94 17.87 25.14
CA ARG A 529 -27.07 17.03 25.58
C ARG A 529 -28.30 17.19 24.69
N ASN A 530 -28.54 18.40 24.16
CA ASN A 530 -29.68 18.65 23.28
C ASN A 530 -29.52 17.97 21.95
N LEU A 531 -28.27 17.97 21.41
CA LEU A 531 -27.92 17.23 20.18
C LEU A 531 -28.12 15.73 20.39
N ALA A 532 -27.59 15.17 21.48
CA ALA A 532 -27.77 13.76 21.79
C ALA A 532 -29.26 13.38 21.91
N ALA A 533 -30.05 14.18 22.61
CA ALA A 533 -31.49 13.96 22.76
C ALA A 533 -32.24 14.08 21.43
N ALA A 534 -31.86 15.02 20.57
CA ALA A 534 -32.44 15.19 19.23
C ALA A 534 -32.17 13.96 18.34
N GLN A 535 -30.92 13.47 18.32
CA GLN A 535 -30.54 12.29 17.51
C GLN A 535 -31.23 11.01 18.02
N CYS A 536 -31.37 10.86 19.33
CA CYS A 536 -32.15 9.75 19.91
C CYS A 536 -33.61 9.76 19.46
N ARG A 537 -34.24 10.93 19.36
CA ARG A 537 -35.64 11.07 18.87
C ARG A 537 -35.74 10.77 17.38
N ILE A 538 -34.86 11.34 16.56
CA ILE A 538 -34.86 11.17 15.11
C ILE A 538 -34.67 9.69 14.71
N HIS A 539 -33.74 9.03 15.35
CA HIS A 539 -33.32 7.68 14.98
C HIS A 539 -33.83 6.58 15.91
N HIS A 540 -34.73 6.93 16.86
CA HIS A 540 -35.28 6.00 17.85
C HIS A 540 -34.22 5.23 18.67
N GLY A 541 -33.07 5.87 18.93
CA GLY A 541 -31.92 5.29 19.61
C GLY A 541 -31.82 5.66 21.09
N VAL A 542 -30.72 5.23 21.71
CA VAL A 542 -30.36 5.53 23.10
C VAL A 542 -28.97 6.15 23.15
N ALA A 543 -28.83 7.32 23.82
CA ALA A 543 -27.52 7.95 24.04
C ALA A 543 -26.87 7.43 25.32
N ILE A 544 -25.59 7.09 25.24
CA ILE A 544 -24.77 6.60 26.34
C ILE A 544 -23.35 7.13 26.28
N SER A 545 -22.63 6.98 27.36
CA SER A 545 -21.16 6.97 27.36
C SER A 545 -20.69 5.62 27.90
N ALA A 546 -20.06 4.79 27.05
CA ALA A 546 -19.64 3.44 27.43
C ALA A 546 -18.56 3.42 28.53
N ILE A 547 -17.93 4.57 28.79
CA ILE A 547 -16.97 4.75 29.89
C ILE A 547 -17.63 5.21 31.20
N ASP A 548 -18.90 5.66 31.15
CA ASP A 548 -19.67 6.09 32.32
C ASP A 548 -20.77 5.07 32.63
N PRO A 549 -20.62 4.24 33.67
CA PRO A 549 -21.63 3.28 34.08
C PRO A 549 -22.99 3.90 34.41
N GLY A 550 -23.01 5.18 34.86
CA GLY A 550 -24.23 5.89 35.18
C GLY A 550 -25.13 6.18 33.98
N SER A 551 -24.57 6.15 32.77
CA SER A 551 -25.29 6.36 31.50
C SER A 551 -25.95 5.08 30.94
N LEU A 552 -25.63 3.90 31.45
CA LEU A 552 -26.05 2.60 30.90
C LEU A 552 -27.49 2.16 31.28
N PRO A 553 -28.09 2.53 32.43
CA PRO A 553 -29.41 2.03 32.83
C PRO A 553 -30.51 2.20 31.77
N PRO A 554 -30.63 3.34 31.03
CA PRO A 554 -31.63 3.48 29.97
C PRO A 554 -31.44 2.46 28.83
N LEU A 555 -30.19 2.16 28.46
CA LEU A 555 -29.87 1.15 27.46
C LEU A 555 -30.26 -0.25 27.97
N ILE A 556 -29.88 -0.59 29.19
CA ILE A 556 -30.19 -1.89 29.82
C ILE A 556 -31.70 -2.12 29.85
N ALA A 557 -32.47 -1.13 30.30
CA ALA A 557 -33.94 -1.19 30.30
C ALA A 557 -34.53 -1.39 28.90
N ARG A 558 -33.97 -0.69 27.89
CA ARG A 558 -34.43 -0.81 26.50
C ARG A 558 -34.13 -2.19 25.92
N LEU A 559 -32.93 -2.74 26.19
CA LEU A 559 -32.54 -4.08 25.77
C LEU A 559 -33.43 -5.13 26.43
N GLU A 560 -33.67 -5.02 27.73
CA GLU A 560 -34.52 -5.95 28.50
C GLU A 560 -35.94 -6.00 27.95
N ASN A 561 -36.57 -4.84 27.67
CA ASN A 561 -37.90 -4.76 27.07
C ASN A 561 -37.96 -5.37 25.66
N GLN A 562 -36.91 -5.19 24.83
CA GLN A 562 -36.85 -5.83 23.51
C GLN A 562 -36.68 -7.35 23.62
N VAL A 563 -35.88 -7.82 24.56
CA VAL A 563 -35.68 -9.25 24.82
C VAL A 563 -36.96 -9.91 25.33
N GLU A 564 -37.76 -9.24 26.17
CA GLU A 564 -39.07 -9.76 26.63
C GLU A 564 -40.01 -10.05 25.46
N SER A 565 -39.99 -9.23 24.40
CA SER A 565 -40.82 -9.45 23.21
C SER A 565 -40.45 -10.78 22.51
N PHE A 566 -39.18 -11.17 22.50
CA PHE A 566 -38.77 -12.46 21.91
C PHE A 566 -39.26 -13.66 22.71
N PHE A 567 -39.22 -13.61 24.05
CA PHE A 567 -39.75 -14.66 24.89
C PHE A 567 -41.28 -14.78 24.82
N SER A 568 -42.00 -13.66 24.66
CA SER A 568 -43.46 -13.68 24.55
C SER A 568 -43.92 -14.27 23.19
N VAL A 569 -43.18 -14.08 22.13
CA VAL A 569 -43.46 -14.67 20.80
C VAL A 569 -43.12 -16.15 20.80
N ALA A 570 -41.99 -16.57 21.42
CA ALA A 570 -41.60 -17.97 21.52
C ALA A 570 -42.59 -18.78 22.37
N GLY A 571 -43.08 -18.23 23.49
CA GLY A 571 -44.10 -18.88 24.33
C GLY A 571 -45.47 -19.03 23.62
N ARG A 572 -45.86 -18.13 22.71
CA ARG A 572 -47.07 -18.27 21.90
C ARG A 572 -46.95 -19.37 20.83
N THR A 573 -45.74 -19.62 20.29
CA THR A 573 -45.48 -20.67 19.31
C THR A 573 -45.54 -22.07 19.93
N ASP A 574 -45.08 -22.23 21.16
CA ASP A 574 -45.14 -23.49 21.90
C ASP A 574 -46.57 -23.82 22.37
N LEU A 575 -47.33 -22.85 22.84
CA LEU A 575 -48.73 -22.99 23.16
C LEU A 575 -49.57 -23.33 21.92
N GLY A 576 -49.25 -22.76 20.77
CA GLY A 576 -49.91 -23.04 19.51
C GLY A 576 -49.59 -24.42 18.93
N LYS A 577 -48.46 -25.05 19.29
CA LYS A 577 -48.11 -26.43 18.96
C LYS A 577 -48.83 -27.42 19.88
N LEU A 578 -48.87 -27.15 21.18
CA LEU A 578 -49.59 -27.97 22.17
C LEU A 578 -51.11 -27.96 21.91
N GLN A 579 -51.71 -26.89 21.41
CA GLN A 579 -53.13 -26.86 21.04
C GLN A 579 -53.44 -27.54 19.70
N ARG A 580 -52.47 -27.91 18.88
CA ARG A 580 -52.66 -28.69 17.65
C ARG A 580 -52.39 -30.18 17.86
N GLU A 581 -51.81 -30.57 18.99
CA GLU A 581 -51.55 -31.96 19.35
C GLU A 581 -52.57 -32.52 20.40
N LEU A 582 -53.50 -31.67 20.83
CA LEU A 582 -54.72 -32.03 21.60
C LEU A 582 -55.92 -31.88 20.65
#